data_b505ef611927574075a54eff8bf7c74e
#
_entry.id   b505ef611927574075a54eff8bf7c74e
#
_cell.length_a   1.000
_cell.length_b   1.000
_cell.length_c   1.000
_cell.angle_alpha   90.00
_cell.angle_beta   90.00
_cell.angle_gamma   90.00
#
_symmetry.space_group_name_H-M   'P 1'
#
loop_
_entity.id
_entity.type
_entity.pdbx_description
1 polymer ?
#
loop_
_entity_poly.entity_id
_entity_poly.type
_entity_poly.pdbx_seq_one_letter_code
_entity_poly.pdbx_strand_id
1 'polypeptide(L)'
;MVTYRIDRINKEFLRAISEMLQTKIKKEKVREAILTKVNVSRDLSFAKVYYTLLDTIGRDEVQTALDSVRTQLRAMLGKEMHLRTIPELHFVYEDSE
;
A
#
# COMPACT_ATOMS: atom_id res chain seq x y z
N MET A 1 -23.91 -5.24 3.87
CA MET A 1 -23.14 -4.62 3.80
C MET A 1 -21.69 -4.86 4.02
N VAL A 2 -21.28 -6.13 3.94
CA VAL A 2 -19.86 -6.44 3.98
C VAL A 2 -19.10 -5.68 2.89
N THR A 3 -19.70 -5.58 1.71
CA THR A 3 -19.07 -4.92 0.57
C THR A 3 -18.74 -3.47 0.86
N TYR A 4 -19.64 -2.74 1.52
CA TYR A 4 -19.39 -1.34 1.85
C TYR A 4 -18.22 -1.17 2.79
N ARG A 5 -18.11 -2.06 3.78
CA ARG A 5 -17.00 -1.97 4.73
C ARG A 5 -15.66 -2.20 4.04
N ILE A 6 -15.61 -3.20 3.16
CA ILE A 6 -14.38 -3.52 2.44
C ILE A 6 -14.01 -2.35 1.52
N ASP A 7 -14.99 -1.79 0.81
CA ASP A 7 -14.71 -0.66 -0.08
C ASP A 7 -14.15 0.53 0.70
N ARG A 8 -14.74 0.82 1.86
CA ARG A 8 -14.27 1.92 2.67
C ARG A 8 -12.84 1.67 3.17
N ILE A 9 -12.58 0.45 3.64
CA ILE A 9 -11.26 0.10 4.11
C ILE A 9 -10.24 0.24 2.97
N ASN A 10 -10.60 -0.23 1.79
CA ASN A 10 -9.71 -0.12 0.63
C ASN A 10 -9.35 1.34 0.36
N LYS A 11 -10.34 2.23 0.40
CA LYS A 11 -10.08 3.65 0.14
C LYS A 11 -9.24 4.28 1.23
N GLU A 12 -9.52 3.94 2.47
CA GLU A 12 -8.76 4.50 3.59
C GLU A 12 -7.32 4.00 3.58
N PHE A 13 -7.13 2.73 3.24
CA PHE A 13 -5.78 2.18 3.12
C PHE A 13 -5.02 2.89 2.00
N LEU A 14 -5.68 3.07 0.86
CA LEU A 14 -5.04 3.74 -0.27
C LEU A 14 -4.55 5.12 0.13
N ARG A 15 -5.40 5.89 0.77
CA ARG A 15 -5.04 7.24 1.20
C ARG A 15 -3.92 7.22 2.22
N ALA A 16 -4.05 6.36 3.23
CA ALA A 16 -3.08 6.33 4.32
C ALA A 16 -1.70 5.86 3.84
N ILE A 17 -1.68 4.78 3.06
CA ILE A 17 -0.40 4.25 2.58
C ILE A 17 0.25 5.22 1.61
N SER A 18 -0.53 5.86 0.74
CA SER A 18 0.01 6.86 -0.17
C SER A 18 0.69 7.99 0.61
N GLU A 19 0.03 8.48 1.63
CA GLU A 19 0.60 9.55 2.44
C GLU A 19 1.86 9.10 3.17
N MET A 20 1.82 7.89 3.72
CA MET A 20 2.98 7.36 4.43
C MET A 20 4.20 7.26 3.53
N LEU A 21 4.00 6.73 2.31
CA LEU A 21 5.10 6.58 1.37
C LEU A 21 5.69 7.93 0.98
N GLN A 22 4.85 8.96 0.87
CA GLN A 22 5.31 10.27 0.44
C GLN A 22 5.95 11.07 1.55
N THR A 23 5.50 10.91 2.80
CA THR A 23 5.90 11.83 3.85
C THR A 23 6.54 11.19 5.07
N LYS A 24 6.35 9.90 5.30
CA LYS A 24 6.75 9.29 6.58
C LYS A 24 7.81 8.20 6.47
N ILE A 25 8.11 7.77 5.26
CA ILE A 25 9.13 6.74 5.04
C ILE A 25 10.40 7.44 4.56
N LYS A 26 11.52 7.11 5.20
CA LYS A 26 12.78 7.77 4.85
C LYS A 26 13.34 7.30 3.52
N LYS A 27 13.02 6.09 3.11
CA LYS A 27 13.54 5.53 1.87
C LYS A 27 12.91 6.27 0.68
N GLU A 28 13.70 7.08 0.00
CA GLU A 28 13.17 7.95 -1.05
C GLU A 28 12.60 7.22 -2.24
N LYS A 29 13.15 6.05 -2.52
CA LYS A 29 12.72 5.30 -3.70
C LYS A 29 11.23 4.98 -3.68
N VAL A 30 10.66 4.80 -2.51
CA VAL A 30 9.22 4.48 -2.42
C VAL A 30 8.33 5.62 -2.89
N ARG A 31 8.87 6.85 -2.95
CA ARG A 31 8.07 7.99 -3.39
C ARG A 31 7.78 7.97 -4.89
N GLU A 32 8.51 7.15 -5.63
CA GLU A 32 8.26 7.02 -7.06
C GLU A 32 7.02 6.21 -7.36
N ALA A 33 6.56 5.42 -6.41
CA ALA A 33 5.38 4.58 -6.60
C ALA A 33 4.11 5.44 -6.53
N ILE A 34 3.29 5.32 -7.56
CA ILE A 34 1.99 5.99 -7.61
C ILE A 34 0.95 4.92 -7.34
N LEU A 35 0.35 4.96 -6.15
CA LEU A 35 -0.63 3.94 -5.79
C LEU A 35 -1.92 4.16 -6.55
N THR A 36 -2.47 3.09 -7.10
CA THR A 36 -3.68 3.18 -7.92
C THR A 36 -4.90 2.62 -7.22
N LYS A 37 -4.73 1.55 -6.45
CA LYS A 37 -5.85 1.00 -5.69
C LYS A 37 -5.32 0.03 -4.65
N VAL A 38 -6.16 -0.27 -3.68
CA VAL A 38 -5.88 -1.28 -2.67
C VAL A 38 -7.04 -2.26 -2.66
N ASN A 39 -6.72 -3.53 -2.52
CA ASN A 39 -7.72 -4.58 -2.51
C ASN A 39 -7.45 -5.50 -1.31
N VAL A 40 -8.23 -5.31 -0.25
CA VAL A 40 -8.07 -6.08 0.99
C VAL A 40 -8.90 -7.36 0.89
N SER A 41 -8.34 -8.48 1.33
CA SER A 41 -9.06 -9.74 1.34
C SER A 41 -10.21 -9.68 2.35
N ARG A 42 -11.23 -10.52 2.13
CA ARG A 42 -12.42 -10.50 2.97
C ARG A 42 -12.11 -10.76 4.44
N ASP A 43 -11.17 -11.63 4.71
CA ASP A 43 -10.82 -11.97 6.09
C ASP A 43 -9.75 -11.04 6.65
N LEU A 44 -9.39 -10.00 5.89
CA LEU A 44 -8.39 -9.00 6.29
C LEU A 44 -7.01 -9.59 6.52
N SER A 45 -6.72 -10.75 5.93
CA SER A 45 -5.42 -11.38 6.13
C SER A 45 -4.33 -10.76 5.26
N PHE A 46 -4.69 -10.24 4.10
CA PHE A 46 -3.72 -9.56 3.25
C PHE A 46 -4.39 -8.49 2.41
N ALA A 47 -3.57 -7.59 1.88
CA ALA A 47 -4.02 -6.51 1.02
C ALA A 47 -3.06 -6.38 -0.15
N LYS A 48 -3.61 -6.36 -1.35
CA LYS A 48 -2.82 -6.06 -2.54
C LYS A 48 -2.85 -4.56 -2.76
N VAL A 49 -1.67 -3.97 -2.84
CA VAL A 49 -1.51 -2.53 -3.04
C VAL A 49 -0.93 -2.34 -4.43
N TYR A 50 -1.76 -1.88 -5.35
CA TYR A 50 -1.36 -1.72 -6.74
C TYR A 50 -0.73 -0.38 -6.96
N TYR A 51 0.35 -0.36 -7.75
CA TYR A 51 1.04 0.89 -8.04
C TYR A 51 1.52 0.90 -9.48
N THR A 52 1.78 2.09 -9.98
CA THR A 52 2.39 2.28 -11.28
C THR A 52 3.54 3.27 -11.13
N LEU A 53 4.28 3.46 -12.21
CA LEU A 53 5.43 4.36 -12.23
C LEU A 53 5.35 5.23 -13.48
N LEU A 54 5.82 6.47 -13.36
CA LEU A 54 5.95 7.33 -14.54
C LEU A 54 7.09 6.86 -15.42
N ASP A 55 8.16 6.35 -14.79
CA ASP A 55 9.34 5.85 -15.50
C ASP A 55 9.57 4.42 -15.06
N THR A 56 9.46 3.48 -15.98
CA THR A 56 9.58 2.06 -15.64
C THR A 56 11.03 1.60 -15.52
N ILE A 57 11.99 2.44 -15.89
CA ILE A 57 13.40 2.12 -15.63
C ILE A 57 13.59 2.11 -14.12
N GLY A 58 14.14 1.04 -13.59
CA GLY A 58 14.31 0.94 -12.15
C GLY A 58 13.10 0.42 -11.41
N ARG A 59 12.16 -0.18 -12.14
CA ARG A 59 10.96 -0.75 -11.50
C ARG A 59 11.32 -1.76 -10.42
N ASP A 60 12.34 -2.58 -10.68
CA ASP A 60 12.74 -3.59 -9.71
C ASP A 60 13.27 -2.96 -8.42
N GLU A 61 13.95 -1.83 -8.55
CA GLU A 61 14.45 -1.13 -7.37
C GLU A 61 13.31 -0.56 -6.54
N VAL A 62 12.30 -0.03 -7.19
CA VAL A 62 11.14 0.49 -6.49
C VAL A 62 10.40 -0.65 -5.78
N GLN A 63 10.22 -1.78 -6.49
CA GLN A 63 9.56 -2.93 -5.89
C GLN A 63 10.31 -3.41 -4.65
N THR A 64 11.63 -3.51 -4.75
CA THR A 64 12.45 -3.93 -3.62
C THR A 64 12.32 -2.95 -2.45
N ALA A 65 12.32 -1.66 -2.75
CA ALA A 65 12.19 -0.64 -1.72
C ALA A 65 10.84 -0.74 -1.02
N LEU A 66 9.76 -0.90 -1.80
CA LEU A 66 8.44 -1.06 -1.22
C LEU A 66 8.36 -2.29 -0.33
N ASP A 67 8.91 -3.39 -0.81
CA ASP A 67 8.89 -4.63 -0.02
C ASP A 67 9.65 -4.47 1.28
N SER A 68 10.72 -3.68 1.27
CA SER A 68 11.56 -3.50 2.45
C SER A 68 10.87 -2.71 3.55
N VAL A 69 9.83 -1.93 3.23
CA VAL A 69 9.16 -1.10 4.23
C VAL A 69 7.79 -1.62 4.63
N ARG A 70 7.43 -2.83 4.18
CA ARG A 70 6.10 -3.37 4.47
C ARG A 70 5.82 -3.48 5.96
N THR A 71 6.77 -3.99 6.72
CA THR A 71 6.57 -4.14 8.16
C THR A 71 6.36 -2.80 8.84
N GLN A 72 7.15 -1.80 8.43
CA GLN A 72 7.02 -0.46 8.98
C GLN A 72 5.65 0.13 8.65
N LEU A 73 5.20 -0.05 7.42
CA LEU A 73 3.88 0.44 7.01
C LEU A 73 2.76 -0.22 7.80
N ARG A 74 2.87 -1.53 8.03
CA ARG A 74 1.84 -2.23 8.80
C ARG A 74 1.74 -1.67 10.21
N ALA A 75 2.89 -1.42 10.83
CA ALA A 75 2.89 -0.87 12.18
C ALA A 75 2.22 0.50 12.21
N MET A 76 2.51 1.34 11.20
CA MET A 76 1.92 2.67 11.13
C MET A 76 0.42 2.60 10.87
N LEU A 77 0.00 1.69 9.98
CA LEU A 77 -1.41 1.50 9.72
C LEU A 77 -2.17 1.07 10.96
N GLY A 78 -1.57 0.17 11.74
CA GLY A 78 -2.21 -0.31 12.95
C GLY A 78 -2.49 0.81 13.92
N LYS A 79 -1.56 1.74 14.06
CA LYS A 79 -1.74 2.87 14.94
C LYS A 79 -2.78 3.84 14.41
N GLU A 80 -2.73 4.13 13.13
CA GLU A 80 -3.61 5.13 12.54
C GLU A 80 -5.04 4.66 12.40
N MET A 81 -5.21 3.39 11.99
CA MET A 81 -6.54 2.88 11.68
C MET A 81 -7.23 2.23 12.85
N HIS A 82 -6.51 2.01 13.93
CA HIS A 82 -7.06 1.36 15.14
C HIS A 82 -7.66 0.00 14.84
N LEU A 83 -7.08 -0.73 13.89
CA LEU A 83 -7.56 -2.05 13.53
C LEU A 83 -6.95 -3.10 14.46
N ARG A 84 -7.76 -4.09 14.81
CA ARG A 84 -7.28 -5.20 15.62
C ARG A 84 -6.28 -6.03 14.84
N THR A 85 -6.59 -6.30 13.59
CA THR A 85 -5.75 -7.10 12.71
C THR A 85 -5.36 -6.27 11.51
N ILE A 86 -4.06 -6.22 11.22
CA ILE A 86 -3.55 -5.47 10.07
C ILE A 86 -3.16 -6.47 8.99
N PRO A 87 -3.69 -6.33 7.78
CA PRO A 87 -3.36 -7.27 6.71
C PRO A 87 -1.90 -7.18 6.33
N GLU A 88 -1.39 -8.27 5.81
CA GLU A 88 -0.07 -8.29 5.21
C GLU A 88 -0.14 -7.56 3.88
N LEU A 89 0.81 -6.65 3.63
CA LEU A 89 0.78 -5.84 2.43
C LEU A 89 1.58 -6.49 1.30
N HIS A 90 1.01 -6.49 0.10
CA HIS A 90 1.68 -7.00 -1.09
C HIS A 90 1.62 -5.93 -2.17
N PHE A 91 2.77 -5.40 -2.56
CA PHE A 91 2.83 -4.37 -3.59
C PHE A 91 2.90 -5.03 -4.96
N VAL A 92 1.98 -4.65 -5.83
CA VAL A 92 1.84 -5.26 -7.14
C VAL A 92 1.91 -4.17 -8.20
N TYR A 93 2.90 -4.28 -9.08
CA TYR A 93 3.03 -3.33 -10.17
C TYR A 93 1.92 -3.55 -11.20
N GLU A 94 1.37 -2.46 -11.70
CA GLU A 94 0.28 -2.49 -12.65
C GLU A 94 0.58 -1.50 -13.75
N ASP A 95 0.62 -1.99 -15.00
CA ASP A 95 0.81 -1.11 -16.13
C ASP A 95 -0.37 -0.15 -16.22
N SER A 96 -0.05 1.11 -16.53
CA SER A 96 -1.08 2.14 -16.59
C SER A 96 -1.63 2.32 -18.01
N GLU A 97 -1.43 1.39 -18.85
CA GLU A 97 -1.82 1.45 -20.23
C GLU A 97 -3.24 1.75 -20.53
#